data_69f64578280af6e94593746d23ad3594
#
_entry.id   69f64578280af6e94593746d23ad3594
#
_cell.length_a   1.000
_cell.length_b   1.000
_cell.length_c   1.000
_cell.angle_alpha   90.00
_cell.angle_beta   90.00
_cell.angle_gamma   90.00
#
_symmetry.space_group_name_H-M   'P 1'
#
loop_
_entity.id
_entity.type
_entity.pdbx_description
1 polymer ?
#
loop_
_entity_poly.entity_id
_entity_poly.type
_entity_poly.pdbx_seq_one_letter_code
_entity_poly.pdbx_strand_id
1 'polypeptide(L)'
;DLTVCPSRIILQELDSTSRKIIYTFLVGILILLLIVYSIIRRLVRPLEKFSESAREIATGRFDVTLPLVRSNDEIKDLYDSLVYMQKSLSTYVNELKETTASKERIESELSIAREIQMGMLPKIFPPYPDRNDVDLHAILHPAKEVGGDLYDFYMDGNHLYFLIGDVSGKGVPASLFMAITRSLFRTLSQHVLSPAKIVTEMNNSISDNNESNMFVTLIVGILDLETGRS
;
A
#
# COMPACT_ATOMS: atom_id res chain seq x y z
N ASP A 1 -68.00 -2.11 -86.80
CA ASP A 1 -66.81 -2.86 -86.47
C ASP A 1 -66.57 -2.73 -84.96
N LEU A 2 -67.00 -3.79 -84.26
CA LEU A 2 -66.70 -3.97 -82.86
C LEU A 2 -65.26 -4.54 -82.73
N THR A 3 -64.29 -3.70 -82.39
CA THR A 3 -62.95 -4.19 -82.07
C THR A 3 -63.01 -4.90 -80.74
N VAL A 4 -63.04 -6.26 -80.82
CA VAL A 4 -62.85 -7.12 -79.64
C VAL A 4 -61.40 -6.94 -79.21
N CYS A 5 -61.17 -6.14 -78.18
CA CYS A 5 -59.90 -6.01 -77.55
C CYS A 5 -59.58 -7.40 -76.88
N PRO A 6 -58.48 -8.06 -77.24
CA PRO A 6 -58.24 -9.46 -76.75
C PRO A 6 -57.82 -9.33 -75.26
N SER A 7 -58.78 -9.57 -74.37
CA SER A 7 -58.62 -9.64 -72.92
C SER A 7 -57.43 -10.50 -72.46
N ARG A 8 -57.00 -11.44 -73.27
CA ARG A 8 -55.82 -12.29 -73.02
C ARG A 8 -54.50 -11.52 -73.08
N ILE A 9 -54.35 -10.52 -73.95
CA ILE A 9 -53.11 -9.74 -74.07
C ILE A 9 -52.98 -8.84 -72.88
N ILE A 10 -54.06 -8.21 -72.40
CA ILE A 10 -54.09 -7.37 -71.22
C ILE A 10 -53.76 -8.19 -69.95
N LEU A 11 -54.32 -9.39 -69.83
CA LEU A 11 -54.02 -10.29 -68.68
C LEU A 11 -52.58 -10.80 -68.71
N GLN A 12 -51.96 -11.05 -69.84
CA GLN A 12 -50.56 -11.45 -69.97
C GLN A 12 -49.61 -10.32 -69.64
N GLU A 13 -49.90 -9.07 -70.05
CA GLU A 13 -49.11 -7.89 -69.68
C GLU A 13 -49.19 -7.57 -68.17
N LEU A 14 -50.40 -7.68 -67.59
CA LEU A 14 -50.59 -7.51 -66.13
C LEU A 14 -49.80 -8.57 -65.36
N ASP A 15 -49.81 -9.81 -65.80
CA ASP A 15 -49.10 -10.92 -65.13
C ASP A 15 -47.59 -10.83 -65.28
N SER A 16 -47.11 -10.34 -66.44
CA SER A 16 -45.67 -10.00 -66.61
C SER A 16 -45.19 -8.84 -65.77
N THR A 17 -46.03 -7.81 -65.66
CA THR A 17 -45.74 -6.62 -64.86
C THR A 17 -45.77 -6.93 -63.36
N SER A 18 -46.75 -7.74 -62.92
CA SER A 18 -46.82 -8.19 -61.52
C SER A 18 -45.59 -9.05 -61.14
N ARG A 19 -45.17 -9.94 -62.01
CA ARG A 19 -43.92 -10.74 -61.79
C ARG A 19 -42.70 -9.83 -61.72
N LYS A 20 -42.54 -8.85 -62.57
CA LYS A 20 -41.43 -7.88 -62.48
C LYS A 20 -41.44 -7.10 -61.16
N ILE A 21 -42.59 -6.64 -60.68
CA ILE A 21 -42.73 -5.97 -59.39
C ILE A 21 -42.35 -6.90 -58.25
N ILE A 22 -42.79 -8.16 -58.25
CA ILE A 22 -42.45 -9.15 -57.24
C ILE A 22 -40.92 -9.40 -57.21
N TYR A 23 -40.29 -9.59 -58.36
CA TYR A 23 -38.84 -9.79 -58.44
C TYR A 23 -38.05 -8.56 -57.95
N THR A 24 -38.45 -7.34 -58.32
CA THR A 24 -37.77 -6.13 -57.82
C THR A 24 -37.93 -5.95 -56.31
N PHE A 25 -39.08 -6.34 -55.76
CA PHE A 25 -39.31 -6.31 -54.33
C PHE A 25 -38.47 -7.37 -53.59
N LEU A 26 -38.38 -8.61 -54.12
CA LEU A 26 -37.52 -9.66 -53.57
C LEU A 26 -36.04 -9.29 -53.60
N VAL A 27 -35.57 -8.71 -54.69
CA VAL A 27 -34.18 -8.22 -54.79
C VAL A 27 -33.93 -7.09 -53.79
N GLY A 28 -34.87 -6.18 -53.63
CA GLY A 28 -34.77 -5.11 -52.61
C GLY A 28 -34.67 -5.66 -51.19
N ILE A 29 -35.51 -6.63 -50.86
CA ILE A 29 -35.43 -7.30 -49.54
C ILE A 29 -34.06 -8.00 -49.35
N LEU A 30 -33.59 -8.70 -50.37
CA LEU A 30 -32.29 -9.40 -50.29
C LEU A 30 -31.15 -8.40 -50.06
N ILE A 31 -31.13 -7.27 -50.77
CA ILE A 31 -30.14 -6.22 -50.59
C ILE A 31 -30.22 -5.66 -49.16
N LEU A 32 -31.42 -5.39 -48.66
CA LEU A 32 -31.64 -4.88 -47.30
C LEU A 32 -31.10 -5.88 -46.27
N LEU A 33 -31.38 -7.15 -46.42
CA LEU A 33 -30.86 -8.20 -45.51
C LEU A 33 -29.34 -8.28 -45.54
N LEU A 34 -28.73 -8.15 -46.72
CA LEU A 34 -27.26 -8.13 -46.82
C LEU A 34 -26.64 -6.91 -46.15
N ILE A 35 -27.27 -5.75 -46.25
CA ILE A 35 -26.85 -4.52 -45.59
C ILE A 35 -26.95 -4.70 -44.08
N VAL A 36 -28.09 -5.15 -43.56
CA VAL A 36 -28.32 -5.39 -42.14
C VAL A 36 -27.32 -6.43 -41.60
N TYR A 37 -27.11 -7.53 -42.32
CA TYR A 37 -26.13 -8.55 -41.96
C TYR A 37 -24.71 -7.95 -41.88
N SER A 38 -24.32 -7.12 -42.84
CA SER A 38 -23.03 -6.45 -42.88
C SER A 38 -22.84 -5.52 -41.69
N ILE A 39 -23.87 -4.73 -41.33
CA ILE A 39 -23.86 -3.83 -40.16
C ILE A 39 -23.70 -4.64 -38.87
N ILE A 40 -24.49 -5.68 -38.67
CA ILE A 40 -24.41 -6.53 -37.46
C ILE A 40 -22.99 -7.13 -37.31
N ARG A 41 -22.47 -7.68 -38.40
CA ARG A 41 -21.16 -8.32 -38.39
C ARG A 41 -20.02 -7.35 -38.13
N ARG A 42 -20.12 -6.13 -38.65
CA ARG A 42 -19.04 -5.12 -38.64
C ARG A 42 -19.06 -4.23 -37.38
N LEU A 43 -20.25 -3.92 -36.87
CA LEU A 43 -20.39 -2.97 -35.74
C LEU A 43 -20.80 -3.67 -34.42
N VAL A 44 -21.82 -4.52 -34.46
CA VAL A 44 -22.41 -5.05 -33.23
C VAL A 44 -21.53 -6.14 -32.59
N ARG A 45 -21.05 -7.11 -33.36
CA ARG A 45 -20.24 -8.20 -32.82
C ARG A 45 -18.92 -7.75 -32.13
N PRO A 46 -18.16 -6.80 -32.67
CA PRO A 46 -17.00 -6.28 -31.95
C PRO A 46 -17.34 -5.62 -30.62
N LEU A 47 -18.46 -4.85 -30.56
CA LEU A 47 -18.91 -4.20 -29.34
C LEU A 47 -19.28 -5.18 -28.23
N GLU A 48 -19.95 -6.30 -28.56
CA GLU A 48 -20.24 -7.36 -27.60
C GLU A 48 -18.95 -7.92 -26.99
N LYS A 49 -17.96 -8.21 -27.82
CA LYS A 49 -16.66 -8.71 -27.36
C LYS A 49 -15.88 -7.70 -26.53
N PHE A 50 -15.95 -6.42 -26.88
CA PHE A 50 -15.35 -5.36 -26.05
C PHE A 50 -16.01 -5.27 -24.67
N SER A 51 -17.34 -5.36 -24.63
CA SER A 51 -18.08 -5.36 -23.37
C SER A 51 -17.70 -6.56 -22.49
N GLU A 52 -17.54 -7.74 -23.09
CA GLU A 52 -17.09 -8.95 -22.39
C GLU A 52 -15.65 -8.77 -21.86
N SER A 53 -14.72 -8.34 -22.71
CA SER A 53 -13.33 -8.08 -22.31
C SER A 53 -13.24 -7.02 -21.23
N ALA A 54 -14.00 -5.92 -21.33
CA ALA A 54 -14.06 -4.89 -20.32
C ALA A 54 -14.58 -5.41 -18.96
N ARG A 55 -15.56 -6.33 -19.00
CA ARG A 55 -16.06 -7.00 -17.77
C ARG A 55 -15.00 -7.89 -17.14
N GLU A 56 -14.22 -8.61 -17.94
CA GLU A 56 -13.10 -9.42 -17.44
C GLU A 56 -12.00 -8.54 -16.82
N ILE A 57 -11.63 -7.45 -17.48
CA ILE A 57 -10.69 -6.46 -16.92
C ILE A 57 -11.19 -5.90 -15.58
N ALA A 58 -12.49 -5.61 -15.48
CA ALA A 58 -13.10 -5.14 -14.24
C ALA A 58 -13.05 -6.15 -13.08
N THR A 59 -12.90 -7.45 -13.37
CA THR A 59 -12.68 -8.49 -12.36
C THR A 59 -11.20 -8.69 -11.98
N GLY A 60 -10.30 -7.84 -12.52
CA GLY A 60 -8.86 -7.89 -12.23
C GLY A 60 -8.06 -8.81 -13.16
N ARG A 61 -8.65 -9.33 -14.23
CA ARG A 61 -7.94 -10.08 -15.26
C ARG A 61 -7.44 -9.13 -16.35
N PHE A 62 -6.17 -8.73 -16.26
CA PHE A 62 -5.57 -7.78 -17.18
C PHE A 62 -4.84 -8.44 -18.37
N ASP A 63 -4.84 -9.76 -18.47
CA ASP A 63 -4.21 -10.54 -19.54
C ASP A 63 -5.19 -10.90 -20.67
N VAL A 64 -6.40 -10.34 -20.65
CA VAL A 64 -7.45 -10.61 -21.63
C VAL A 64 -7.04 -10.07 -23.01
N THR A 65 -7.16 -10.95 -24.02
CA THR A 65 -6.91 -10.55 -25.40
C THR A 65 -8.10 -9.82 -25.99
N LEU A 66 -7.92 -8.55 -26.31
CA LEU A 66 -8.95 -7.75 -26.97
C LEU A 66 -9.15 -8.21 -28.43
N PRO A 67 -10.40 -8.17 -28.96
CA PRO A 67 -10.69 -8.57 -30.32
C PRO A 67 -10.01 -7.65 -31.34
N LEU A 68 -9.28 -8.21 -32.31
CA LEU A 68 -8.64 -7.42 -33.36
C LEU A 68 -9.67 -6.69 -34.22
N VAL A 69 -9.54 -5.38 -34.33
CA VAL A 69 -10.35 -4.52 -35.18
C VAL A 69 -9.55 -4.13 -36.42
N ARG A 70 -10.15 -4.37 -37.61
CA ARG A 70 -9.55 -4.01 -38.90
C ARG A 70 -10.20 -2.78 -39.54
N SER A 71 -11.14 -2.13 -38.86
CA SER A 71 -11.74 -0.87 -39.30
C SER A 71 -10.84 0.33 -38.94
N ASN A 72 -11.02 1.42 -39.67
CA ASN A 72 -10.31 2.67 -39.40
C ASN A 72 -11.34 3.77 -39.08
N ASP A 73 -12.22 3.46 -38.15
CA ASP A 73 -13.36 4.25 -37.70
C ASP A 73 -13.36 4.33 -36.16
N GLU A 74 -14.45 4.82 -35.57
CA GLU A 74 -14.64 5.02 -34.13
C GLU A 74 -14.46 3.70 -33.33
N ILE A 75 -14.65 2.55 -33.97
CA ILE A 75 -14.41 1.23 -33.35
C ILE A 75 -12.90 1.00 -33.11
N LYS A 76 -12.07 1.50 -34.02
CA LYS A 76 -10.61 1.47 -33.84
C LYS A 76 -10.17 2.34 -32.69
N ASP A 77 -10.71 3.58 -32.59
CA ASP A 77 -10.41 4.49 -31.49
C ASP A 77 -10.82 3.91 -30.13
N LEU A 78 -11.97 3.23 -30.09
CA LEU A 78 -12.43 2.51 -28.90
C LEU A 78 -11.48 1.36 -28.53
N TYR A 79 -11.02 0.58 -29.52
CA TYR A 79 -10.06 -0.48 -29.30
C TYR A 79 -8.76 0.05 -28.69
N ASP A 80 -8.18 1.09 -29.30
CA ASP A 80 -6.92 1.69 -28.85
C ASP A 80 -7.05 2.26 -27.42
N SER A 81 -8.20 2.88 -27.12
CA SER A 81 -8.52 3.39 -25.78
C SER A 81 -8.63 2.27 -24.75
N LEU A 82 -9.26 1.13 -25.09
CA LEU A 82 -9.36 -0.03 -24.22
C LEU A 82 -7.99 -0.70 -23.99
N VAL A 83 -7.17 -0.81 -25.03
CA VAL A 83 -5.77 -1.33 -24.91
C VAL A 83 -4.97 -0.46 -23.96
N TYR A 84 -5.04 0.85 -24.14
CA TYR A 84 -4.34 1.80 -23.27
C TYR A 84 -4.82 1.70 -21.81
N MET A 85 -6.14 1.66 -21.61
CA MET A 85 -6.73 1.50 -20.28
C MET A 85 -6.29 0.19 -19.61
N GLN A 86 -6.36 -0.94 -20.33
CA GLN A 86 -5.94 -2.25 -19.84
C GLN A 86 -4.48 -2.25 -19.39
N LYS A 87 -3.59 -1.69 -20.22
CA LYS A 87 -2.17 -1.59 -19.90
C LYS A 87 -1.92 -0.70 -18.68
N SER A 88 -2.56 0.47 -18.63
CA SER A 88 -2.41 1.40 -17.53
C SER A 88 -2.90 0.81 -16.21
N LEU A 89 -4.06 0.14 -16.21
CA LEU A 89 -4.59 -0.55 -15.03
C LEU A 89 -3.67 -1.68 -14.56
N SER A 90 -3.15 -2.49 -15.48
CA SER A 90 -2.21 -3.56 -15.15
C SER A 90 -0.95 -3.02 -14.49
N THR A 91 -0.35 -1.96 -15.05
CA THR A 91 0.83 -1.31 -14.48
C THR A 91 0.51 -0.76 -13.08
N TYR A 92 -0.58 -0.03 -12.93
CA TYR A 92 -0.97 0.59 -11.67
C TYR A 92 -1.22 -0.43 -10.55
N VAL A 93 -1.90 -1.55 -10.89
CA VAL A 93 -2.15 -2.63 -9.91
C VAL A 93 -0.86 -3.32 -9.49
N ASN A 94 0.09 -3.52 -10.41
CA ASN A 94 1.39 -4.11 -10.09
C ASN A 94 2.22 -3.18 -9.19
N GLU A 95 2.30 -1.89 -9.50
CA GLU A 95 2.96 -0.89 -8.66
C GLU A 95 2.35 -0.82 -7.25
N LEU A 96 1.01 -0.88 -7.17
CA LEU A 96 0.32 -0.91 -5.89
C LEU A 96 0.65 -2.15 -5.07
N LYS A 97 0.70 -3.33 -5.71
CA LYS A 97 1.08 -4.59 -5.05
C LYS A 97 2.51 -4.54 -4.52
N GLU A 98 3.46 -4.05 -5.32
CA GLU A 98 4.86 -3.92 -4.90
C GLU A 98 5.01 -2.94 -3.73
N THR A 99 4.33 -1.80 -3.81
CA THR A 99 4.33 -0.79 -2.73
C THR A 99 3.73 -1.34 -1.45
N THR A 100 2.61 -2.06 -1.55
CA THR A 100 1.95 -2.68 -0.38
C THR A 100 2.84 -3.74 0.25
N ALA A 101 3.42 -4.65 -0.55
CA ALA A 101 4.33 -5.67 -0.05
C ALA A 101 5.59 -5.07 0.61
N SER A 102 6.15 -3.99 0.02
CA SER A 102 7.26 -3.27 0.62
C SER A 102 6.89 -2.62 1.97
N LYS A 103 5.70 -2.03 2.04
CA LYS A 103 5.19 -1.43 3.28
C LYS A 103 5.00 -2.48 4.38
N GLU A 104 4.35 -3.60 4.07
CA GLU A 104 4.15 -4.71 5.02
C GLU A 104 5.47 -5.26 5.55
N ARG A 105 6.47 -5.38 4.67
CA ARG A 105 7.82 -5.81 5.07
C ARG A 105 8.46 -4.82 6.05
N ILE A 106 8.41 -3.51 5.76
CA ILE A 106 8.97 -2.47 6.64
C ILE A 106 8.26 -2.49 7.99
N GLU A 107 6.93 -2.59 8.02
CA GLU A 107 6.15 -2.68 9.27
C GLU A 107 6.55 -3.91 10.10
N SER A 108 6.77 -5.05 9.45
CA SER A 108 7.26 -6.26 10.12
C SER A 108 8.67 -6.08 10.70
N GLU A 109 9.60 -5.49 9.95
CA GLU A 109 10.96 -5.20 10.42
C GLU A 109 10.96 -4.23 11.61
N LEU A 110 10.09 -3.20 11.57
CA LEU A 110 9.93 -2.26 12.68
C LEU A 110 9.31 -2.90 13.92
N SER A 111 8.39 -3.85 13.75
CA SER A 111 7.83 -4.63 14.88
C SER A 111 8.90 -5.44 15.60
N ILE A 112 9.79 -6.10 14.84
CA ILE A 112 10.93 -6.83 15.41
C ILE A 112 11.88 -5.86 16.14
N ALA A 113 12.19 -4.72 15.54
CA ALA A 113 13.02 -3.70 16.17
C ALA A 113 12.42 -3.19 17.49
N ARG A 114 11.09 -3.03 17.54
CA ARG A 114 10.36 -2.70 18.77
C ARG A 114 10.52 -3.76 19.85
N GLU A 115 10.38 -5.02 19.49
CA GLU A 115 10.55 -6.13 20.46
C GLU A 115 11.96 -6.13 21.05
N ILE A 116 12.98 -5.92 20.21
CA ILE A 116 14.37 -5.81 20.66
C ILE A 116 14.54 -4.61 21.58
N GLN A 117 14.06 -3.43 21.17
CA GLN A 117 14.17 -2.19 21.95
C GLN A 117 13.48 -2.33 23.32
N MET A 118 12.23 -2.81 23.31
CA MET A 118 11.50 -3.05 24.56
C MET A 118 12.13 -4.16 25.41
N GLY A 119 12.84 -5.10 24.78
CA GLY A 119 13.62 -6.12 25.45
C GLY A 119 14.85 -5.58 26.21
N MET A 120 15.34 -4.42 25.80
CA MET A 120 16.45 -3.76 26.50
C MET A 120 16.02 -3.15 27.84
N LEU A 121 14.76 -2.75 27.98
CA LEU A 121 14.28 -2.06 29.18
C LEU A 121 13.89 -3.09 30.27
N PRO A 122 14.04 -2.75 31.56
CA PRO A 122 13.52 -3.56 32.66
C PRO A 122 12.01 -3.73 32.55
N LYS A 123 11.50 -4.96 32.62
CA LYS A 123 10.07 -5.27 32.41
C LYS A 123 9.41 -5.96 33.60
N ILE A 124 10.21 -6.50 34.55
CA ILE A 124 9.70 -7.26 35.68
C ILE A 124 9.53 -6.31 36.86
N PHE A 125 8.31 -6.24 37.37
CA PHE A 125 7.93 -5.41 38.53
C PHE A 125 7.12 -6.22 39.54
N PRO A 126 7.37 -6.06 40.85
CA PRO A 126 8.46 -5.29 41.45
C PRO A 126 9.83 -5.89 41.10
N PRO A 127 10.86 -5.10 40.79
CA PRO A 127 12.17 -5.60 40.37
C PRO A 127 12.98 -6.21 41.53
N TYR A 128 12.67 -5.81 42.77
CA TYR A 128 13.33 -6.25 44.00
C TYR A 128 12.31 -6.72 45.04
N PRO A 129 11.63 -7.86 44.83
CA PRO A 129 10.51 -8.32 45.68
C PRO A 129 10.91 -8.63 47.13
N ASP A 130 12.17 -8.92 47.37
CA ASP A 130 12.67 -9.23 48.72
C ASP A 130 13.10 -8.02 49.54
N ARG A 131 12.97 -6.80 48.96
CA ARG A 131 13.30 -5.53 49.65
C ARG A 131 12.03 -4.76 50.02
N ASN A 132 12.02 -4.26 51.25
CA ASN A 132 10.90 -3.47 51.80
C ASN A 132 11.21 -1.97 51.87
N ASP A 133 12.42 -1.54 51.50
CA ASP A 133 12.93 -0.18 51.56
C ASP A 133 12.83 0.55 50.21
N VAL A 134 12.39 -0.14 49.16
CA VAL A 134 12.21 0.45 47.85
C VAL A 134 10.96 -0.16 47.18
N ASP A 135 10.13 0.70 46.63
CA ASP A 135 9.04 0.37 45.73
C ASP A 135 9.25 1.10 44.41
N LEU A 136 9.42 0.35 43.33
CA LEU A 136 9.75 0.88 42.03
C LEU A 136 8.85 0.29 40.95
N HIS A 137 8.26 1.18 40.16
CA HIS A 137 7.52 0.82 38.97
C HIS A 137 7.84 1.76 37.82
N ALA A 138 7.97 1.24 36.61
CA ALA A 138 8.16 2.04 35.41
C ALA A 138 7.38 1.44 34.24
N ILE A 139 6.88 2.30 33.37
CA ILE A 139 6.14 1.92 32.17
C ILE A 139 6.53 2.84 31.04
N LEU A 140 6.64 2.32 29.83
CA LEU A 140 6.90 3.06 28.63
C LEU A 140 5.88 2.65 27.54
N HIS A 141 5.23 3.67 26.96
CA HIS A 141 4.34 3.52 25.82
C HIS A 141 4.89 4.30 24.61
N PRO A 142 5.61 3.65 23.70
CA PRO A 142 6.13 4.32 22.52
C PRO A 142 4.99 4.86 21.66
N ALA A 143 5.13 6.09 21.16
CA ALA A 143 4.16 6.73 20.27
C ALA A 143 4.19 6.18 18.84
N LYS A 144 5.25 5.47 18.45
CA LYS A 144 5.45 4.76 17.20
C LYS A 144 5.94 3.35 17.48
N GLU A 145 6.23 2.61 16.40
CA GLU A 145 6.79 1.25 16.50
C GLU A 145 8.06 1.23 17.34
N VAL A 146 8.96 2.20 17.14
CA VAL A 146 10.17 2.43 17.94
C VAL A 146 10.28 3.89 18.35
N GLY A 147 10.90 4.18 19.48
CA GLY A 147 10.95 5.52 20.06
C GLY A 147 12.31 5.90 20.66
N GLY A 148 12.41 7.17 21.11
CA GLY A 148 13.58 7.72 21.80
C GLY A 148 13.51 7.65 23.32
N ASP A 149 12.30 7.55 23.87
CA ASP A 149 12.09 7.47 25.30
C ASP A 149 12.79 6.27 25.91
N LEU A 150 13.35 6.44 27.09
CA LEU A 150 14.01 5.37 27.83
C LEU A 150 13.92 5.57 29.34
N TYR A 151 13.94 4.46 30.03
CA TYR A 151 14.27 4.38 31.44
C TYR A 151 15.18 3.18 31.66
N ASP A 152 15.97 3.25 32.72
CA ASP A 152 16.73 2.10 33.19
C ASP A 152 17.00 2.25 34.70
N PHE A 153 17.15 1.14 35.35
CA PHE A 153 17.55 1.12 36.75
C PHE A 153 18.22 -0.22 37.08
N TYR A 154 19.08 -0.19 38.07
CA TYR A 154 19.64 -1.39 38.68
C TYR A 154 20.14 -1.08 40.09
N MET A 155 20.30 -2.14 40.88
CA MET A 155 20.81 -2.08 42.22
C MET A 155 22.24 -2.61 42.27
N ASP A 156 23.11 -1.85 43.00
CA ASP A 156 24.43 -2.32 43.37
C ASP A 156 24.63 -2.09 44.89
N GLY A 157 24.63 -3.15 45.67
CA GLY A 157 24.60 -3.06 47.14
C GLY A 157 23.33 -2.33 47.62
N ASN A 158 23.53 -1.21 48.32
CA ASN A 158 22.46 -0.32 48.80
C ASN A 158 22.22 0.91 47.90
N HIS A 159 22.84 0.97 46.73
CA HIS A 159 22.68 2.07 45.80
C HIS A 159 21.76 1.69 44.63
N LEU A 160 20.67 2.41 44.48
CA LEU A 160 19.78 2.31 43.31
C LEU A 160 20.22 3.33 42.27
N TYR A 161 20.72 2.87 41.15
CA TYR A 161 21.05 3.69 39.99
C TYR A 161 19.82 3.75 39.07
N PHE A 162 19.47 4.94 38.62
CA PHE A 162 18.34 5.11 37.70
C PHE A 162 18.61 6.18 36.65
N LEU A 163 17.95 5.98 35.50
CA LEU A 163 17.99 6.89 34.35
C LEU A 163 16.57 7.01 33.79
N ILE A 164 16.17 8.23 33.45
CA ILE A 164 15.00 8.53 32.62
C ILE A 164 15.45 9.52 31.56
N GLY A 165 15.09 9.30 30.31
CA GLY A 165 15.49 10.18 29.22
C GLY A 165 14.54 10.15 28.04
N ASP A 166 14.64 11.19 27.22
CA ASP A 166 13.94 11.35 25.96
C ASP A 166 14.91 11.86 24.89
N VAL A 167 15.07 11.09 23.83
CA VAL A 167 15.95 11.40 22.69
C VAL A 167 15.22 12.27 21.69
N SER A 168 15.89 13.29 21.19
CA SER A 168 15.38 14.14 20.12
C SER A 168 15.00 13.35 18.87
N GLY A 169 13.88 13.73 18.25
CA GLY A 169 13.38 13.05 17.05
C GLY A 169 12.48 11.86 17.36
N LYS A 170 12.33 10.97 16.41
CA LYS A 170 11.43 9.78 16.51
C LYS A 170 11.78 8.70 15.49
N GLY A 171 11.29 7.49 15.73
CA GLY A 171 11.53 6.34 14.85
C GLY A 171 12.93 5.76 15.02
N VAL A 172 13.45 5.11 13.98
CA VAL A 172 14.69 4.32 14.03
C VAL A 172 15.91 5.13 14.51
N PRO A 173 16.19 6.36 14.04
CA PRO A 173 17.35 7.10 14.54
C PRO A 173 17.29 7.35 16.05
N ALA A 174 16.13 7.76 16.57
CA ALA A 174 15.95 8.00 17.99
C ALA A 174 16.08 6.72 18.81
N SER A 175 15.61 5.59 18.31
CA SER A 175 15.72 4.29 18.99
C SER A 175 17.16 3.78 19.09
N LEU A 176 17.96 3.99 18.06
CA LEU A 176 19.40 3.66 18.08
C LEU A 176 20.16 4.54 19.09
N PHE A 177 19.87 5.83 19.07
CA PHE A 177 20.49 6.77 20.01
C PHE A 177 20.11 6.46 21.47
N MET A 178 18.86 6.05 21.69
CA MET A 178 18.37 5.54 22.98
C MET A 178 19.18 4.33 23.45
N ALA A 179 19.41 3.35 22.58
CA ALA A 179 20.17 2.14 22.91
C ALA A 179 21.61 2.47 23.30
N ILE A 180 22.26 3.42 22.59
CA ILE A 180 23.60 3.91 22.91
C ILE A 180 23.59 4.61 24.27
N THR A 181 22.65 5.52 24.51
CA THR A 181 22.50 6.26 25.76
C THR A 181 22.37 5.32 26.95
N ARG A 182 21.49 4.33 26.83
CA ARG A 182 21.30 3.29 27.87
C ARG A 182 22.56 2.47 28.12
N SER A 183 23.24 2.05 27.05
CA SER A 183 24.48 1.25 27.17
C SER A 183 25.60 2.02 27.86
N LEU A 184 25.76 3.30 27.53
CA LEU A 184 26.72 4.18 28.20
C LEU A 184 26.38 4.35 29.67
N PHE A 185 25.12 4.60 30.02
CA PHE A 185 24.69 4.64 31.40
C PHE A 185 25.09 3.38 32.17
N ARG A 186 24.76 2.20 31.65
CA ARG A 186 25.09 0.92 32.28
C ARG A 186 26.58 0.70 32.46
N THR A 187 27.40 1.09 31.50
CA THR A 187 28.85 0.90 31.55
C THR A 187 29.51 1.88 32.52
N LEU A 188 29.16 3.16 32.42
CA LEU A 188 29.80 4.18 33.22
C LEU A 188 29.38 4.14 34.70
N SER A 189 28.11 3.84 34.98
CA SER A 189 27.60 3.77 36.34
C SER A 189 28.14 2.64 37.18
N GLN A 190 28.75 1.59 36.58
CA GLN A 190 29.46 0.53 37.31
C GLN A 190 30.75 0.99 37.96
N HIS A 191 31.34 2.09 37.50
CA HIS A 191 32.66 2.55 37.91
C HIS A 191 32.67 3.95 38.51
N VAL A 192 31.54 4.68 38.36
CA VAL A 192 31.44 6.10 38.74
C VAL A 192 30.28 6.30 39.70
N LEU A 193 30.57 6.71 40.92
CA LEU A 193 29.59 6.96 42.00
C LEU A 193 29.01 8.40 42.00
N SER A 194 29.22 9.16 40.95
CA SER A 194 28.72 10.55 40.87
C SER A 194 27.81 10.71 39.63
N PRO A 195 26.51 11.00 39.81
CA PRO A 195 25.60 11.24 38.69
C PRO A 195 26.11 12.34 37.73
N ALA A 196 26.70 13.41 38.27
CA ALA A 196 27.27 14.50 37.47
C ALA A 196 28.40 14.02 36.55
N LYS A 197 29.31 13.18 37.10
CA LYS A 197 30.40 12.59 36.28
C LYS A 197 29.86 11.63 35.24
N ILE A 198 28.89 10.77 35.59
CA ILE A 198 28.24 9.86 34.62
C ILE A 198 27.69 10.65 33.46
N VAL A 199 26.90 11.69 33.72
CA VAL A 199 26.31 12.54 32.67
C VAL A 199 27.37 13.26 31.84
N THR A 200 28.44 13.74 32.46
CA THR A 200 29.54 14.39 31.73
C THR A 200 30.25 13.45 30.78
N GLU A 201 30.56 12.24 31.22
CA GLU A 201 31.21 11.22 30.38
C GLU A 201 30.28 10.70 29.29
N MET A 202 29.00 10.50 29.61
CA MET A 202 27.96 10.19 28.60
C MET A 202 27.91 11.29 27.54
N ASN A 203 27.85 12.58 27.95
CA ASN A 203 27.78 13.68 27.01
C ASN A 203 29.00 13.73 26.10
N ASN A 204 30.21 13.56 26.64
CA ASN A 204 31.44 13.56 25.85
C ASN A 204 31.40 12.41 24.82
N SER A 205 31.03 11.22 25.27
CA SER A 205 30.96 10.03 24.38
C SER A 205 29.91 10.15 23.29
N ILE A 206 28.75 10.76 23.58
CA ILE A 206 27.65 10.94 22.63
C ILE A 206 27.94 12.08 21.65
N SER A 207 28.62 13.13 22.11
CA SER A 207 28.94 14.31 21.29
C SER A 207 30.02 14.00 20.25
N ASP A 208 30.91 13.07 20.54
CA ASP A 208 31.89 12.59 19.58
C ASP A 208 31.19 11.90 18.38
N ASN A 209 31.46 12.40 17.17
CA ASN A 209 30.89 11.87 15.91
C ASN A 209 29.36 11.99 15.81
N ASN A 210 28.73 12.97 16.45
CA ASN A 210 27.30 13.24 16.35
C ASN A 210 26.93 14.15 15.17
N GLU A 211 27.21 13.70 13.95
CA GLU A 211 26.91 14.45 12.72
C GLU A 211 25.40 14.73 12.53
N SER A 212 24.54 13.92 13.09
CA SER A 212 23.08 14.06 13.01
C SER A 212 22.53 15.10 13.98
N ASN A 213 23.36 15.73 14.83
CA ASN A 213 22.96 16.70 15.83
C ASN A 213 21.82 16.22 16.75
N MET A 214 21.78 14.93 17.04
CA MET A 214 20.82 14.35 17.95
C MET A 214 21.25 14.64 19.39
N PHE A 215 20.28 14.77 20.27
CA PHE A 215 20.52 14.95 21.70
C PHE A 215 19.51 14.17 22.52
N VAL A 216 19.81 14.00 23.80
CA VAL A 216 18.92 13.40 24.78
C VAL A 216 18.77 14.30 25.97
N THR A 217 17.54 14.52 26.41
CA THR A 217 17.25 15.08 27.73
C THR A 217 17.17 13.93 28.72
N LEU A 218 17.89 14.02 29.84
CA LEU A 218 17.91 12.90 30.78
C LEU A 218 18.05 13.36 32.22
N ILE A 219 17.57 12.50 33.12
CA ILE A 219 17.82 12.57 34.56
C ILE A 219 18.57 11.29 34.92
N VAL A 220 19.69 11.43 35.59
CA VAL A 220 20.44 10.33 36.19
C VAL A 220 20.50 10.52 37.68
N GLY A 221 20.21 9.51 38.45
CA GLY A 221 20.28 9.52 39.89
C GLY A 221 20.91 8.27 40.48
N ILE A 222 21.48 8.44 41.68
CA ILE A 222 21.93 7.35 42.53
C ILE A 222 21.30 7.58 43.91
N LEU A 223 20.41 6.66 44.30
CA LEU A 223 19.77 6.74 45.60
C LEU A 223 20.44 5.71 46.53
N ASP A 224 21.02 6.23 47.63
CA ASP A 224 21.49 5.41 48.74
C ASP A 224 20.29 5.05 49.62
N LEU A 225 19.93 3.80 49.66
CA LEU A 225 18.76 3.27 50.38
C LEU A 225 18.98 3.23 51.89
N GLU A 226 20.24 3.27 52.36
CA GLU A 226 20.55 3.31 53.81
C GLU A 226 20.34 4.71 54.38
N THR A 227 20.79 5.72 53.66
CA THR A 227 20.71 7.10 54.13
C THR A 227 19.57 7.92 53.57
N GLY A 228 18.91 7.42 52.51
CA GLY A 228 17.87 8.12 51.76
C GLY A 228 18.38 9.31 50.94
N ARG A 229 19.69 9.45 50.72
CA ARG A 229 20.29 10.51 49.92
C ARG A 229 20.36 10.15 48.43
N SER A 230 20.08 11.13 47.58
CA SER A 230 20.19 11.00 46.14
C SER A 230 21.04 12.12 45.54
#